data_db73d387a67b63bc0b23a9497cc0a49e
#
_entry.id   db73d387a67b63bc0b23a9497cc0a49e
#
_cell.length_a   1.000
_cell.length_b   1.000
_cell.length_c   1.000
_cell.angle_alpha   90.00
_cell.angle_beta   90.00
_cell.angle_gamma   90.00
#
_symmetry.space_group_name_H-M   'P 1'
#
loop_
_entity.id
_entity.type
_entity.pdbx_description
1 polymer ?
#
loop_
_entity_poly.entity_id
_entity_poly.type
_entity_poly.pdbx_seq_one_letter_code
_entity_poly.pdbx_strand_id
1 'polypeptide(L)'
;MIRRALAVIALFAALTALMTWPQVRWLGSRATPHQDVFFNMWRLQWVAHALVTPRAHLFDANIFTPEPRTLAFSDAMLVEAFAAAPLAWAGVRPMLVHNLVLLGGIVVSASTMFMLVRYLTGCSGAGVVAGVVFAFVPYRFDHYMHMELQWTVWAPLAFWSMHRTFDTGEWKYGIATGLSVALQMLSSIYYGIFLATLLPVGALLLARDGEAPRRRVFGALAAGAVVALLVSAAYARPYRASHATVGDRSQEEVLQFSARVSSYRAATAGNWLYGGRFAARAGDERRLFPGLLPLLLATIGLLLRVPGRRPIVYLLLMVAAFEMSLGLRGYGYTFLSVHIPPFRSLRALGRLGIFVAMFLAVLAGYGYSLLASGRSRAVRAALAGAVVLILLAEYRTRLPLVPYPNAAPPVYRFLATQPRGIVAEFPVPQPDTLPGHDAEFAYMSTFHWFPLVNGYSGTYPPSYIGRIDRLRDFPDAASIDQLRRDAVRYVIVHSYHYDPPVWQTLAQRLDASADLIQLGRFEDANATAVVYRLR
;
A
#
# COMPACT_ATOMS: atom_id res chain seq x y z
N MET A 1 -0.56 -31.79 6.29
CA MET A 1 -0.08 -30.38 6.26
C MET A 1 -1.06 -29.47 5.53
N ILE A 2 -1.44 -29.76 4.30
CA ILE A 2 -2.32 -28.92 3.45
C ILE A 2 -3.65 -28.58 4.12
N ARG A 3 -4.40 -29.56 4.67
CA ARG A 3 -5.68 -29.31 5.38
C ARG A 3 -5.58 -28.28 6.51
N ARG A 4 -4.46 -28.29 7.26
CA ARG A 4 -4.25 -27.30 8.34
C ARG A 4 -3.94 -25.92 7.81
N ALA A 5 -3.19 -25.80 6.72
CA ALA A 5 -2.91 -24.52 6.08
C ALA A 5 -4.22 -23.90 5.50
N LEU A 6 -5.02 -24.72 4.80
CA LEU A 6 -6.33 -24.28 4.29
C LEU A 6 -7.28 -23.83 5.41
N ALA A 7 -7.30 -24.54 6.55
CA ALA A 7 -8.12 -24.14 7.69
C ALA A 7 -7.70 -22.78 8.30
N VAL A 8 -6.38 -22.49 8.33
CA VAL A 8 -5.86 -21.20 8.79
C VAL A 8 -6.23 -20.09 7.82
N ILE A 9 -6.05 -20.31 6.52
CA ILE A 9 -6.44 -19.34 5.49
C ILE A 9 -7.95 -19.07 5.55
N ALA A 10 -8.78 -20.12 5.64
CA ALA A 10 -10.24 -19.99 5.75
C ALA A 10 -10.66 -19.21 7.02
N LEU A 11 -9.99 -19.46 8.16
CA LEU A 11 -10.22 -18.71 9.39
C LEU A 11 -9.94 -17.22 9.18
N PHE A 12 -8.76 -16.87 8.66
CA PHE A 12 -8.42 -15.46 8.45
C PHE A 12 -9.25 -14.81 7.33
N ALA A 13 -9.68 -15.56 6.32
CA ALA A 13 -10.63 -15.06 5.32
C ALA A 13 -11.99 -14.73 5.96
N ALA A 14 -12.51 -15.59 6.82
CA ALA A 14 -13.75 -15.34 7.56
C ALA A 14 -13.62 -14.13 8.50
N LEU A 15 -12.52 -14.02 9.23
CA LEU A 15 -12.24 -12.88 10.11
C LEU A 15 -12.06 -11.57 9.33
N THR A 16 -11.39 -11.61 8.17
CA THR A 16 -11.26 -10.46 7.28
C THR A 16 -12.62 -10.01 6.76
N ALA A 17 -13.47 -10.97 6.32
CA ALA A 17 -14.84 -10.68 5.89
C ALA A 17 -15.67 -10.02 7.00
N LEU A 18 -15.53 -10.49 8.24
CA LEU A 18 -16.20 -9.92 9.41
C LEU A 18 -15.71 -8.50 9.72
N MET A 19 -14.39 -8.29 9.74
CA MET A 19 -13.80 -7.00 10.11
C MET A 19 -13.97 -5.92 9.04
N THR A 20 -14.13 -6.31 7.79
CA THR A 20 -14.38 -5.40 6.65
C THR A 20 -15.86 -5.34 6.24
N TRP A 21 -16.77 -5.91 7.06
CA TRP A 21 -18.20 -5.84 6.79
C TRP A 21 -18.69 -4.39 6.70
N PRO A 22 -19.51 -4.01 5.64
CA PRO A 22 -20.24 -4.87 4.70
C PRO A 22 -19.56 -5.07 3.32
N GLN A 23 -18.25 -4.81 3.16
CA GLN A 23 -17.56 -4.82 1.86
C GLN A 23 -17.72 -6.13 1.09
N VAL A 24 -17.73 -7.28 1.80
CA VAL A 24 -17.91 -8.60 1.15
C VAL A 24 -19.21 -8.76 0.37
N ARG A 25 -20.25 -7.97 0.70
CA ARG A 25 -21.51 -7.95 -0.07
C ARG A 25 -21.38 -7.15 -1.37
N TRP A 26 -20.36 -6.29 -1.46
CA TRP A 26 -20.20 -5.31 -2.51
C TRP A 26 -18.83 -5.39 -3.19
N LEU A 27 -18.18 -6.58 -3.15
CA LEU A 27 -16.85 -6.79 -3.68
C LEU A 27 -16.68 -6.30 -5.12
N GLY A 28 -17.69 -6.48 -5.95
CA GLY A 28 -17.64 -6.09 -7.37
C GLY A 28 -18.02 -4.65 -7.66
N SER A 29 -18.33 -3.80 -6.64
CA SER A 29 -18.93 -2.49 -6.93
C SER A 29 -18.55 -1.36 -5.97
N ARG A 30 -18.08 -1.64 -4.77
CA ARG A 30 -17.81 -0.60 -3.74
C ARG A 30 -16.46 -0.77 -3.07
N ALA A 31 -15.86 0.36 -2.71
CA ALA A 31 -14.67 0.46 -1.85
C ALA A 31 -14.76 1.72 -0.98
N THR A 32 -13.76 1.97 -0.14
CA THR A 32 -13.65 3.21 0.64
C THR A 32 -13.50 4.43 -0.27
N PRO A 33 -14.09 5.60 0.08
CA PRO A 33 -14.00 6.81 -0.73
C PRO A 33 -12.58 7.41 -0.65
N HIS A 34 -11.76 7.15 -1.64
CA HIS A 34 -10.41 7.72 -1.74
C HIS A 34 -9.88 7.67 -3.17
N GLN A 35 -9.09 8.66 -3.56
CA GLN A 35 -8.47 8.72 -4.90
C GLN A 35 -7.52 7.53 -5.16
N ASP A 36 -6.83 7.03 -4.13
CA ASP A 36 -5.96 5.86 -4.27
C ASP A 36 -6.69 4.59 -4.70
N VAL A 37 -8.00 4.47 -4.51
CA VAL A 37 -8.77 3.33 -5.01
C VAL A 37 -8.77 3.32 -6.54
N PHE A 38 -9.01 4.49 -7.17
CA PHE A 38 -8.88 4.65 -8.63
C PHE A 38 -7.46 4.35 -9.09
N PHE A 39 -6.47 4.92 -8.39
CA PHE A 39 -5.06 4.72 -8.72
C PHE A 39 -4.62 3.26 -8.58
N ASN A 40 -5.08 2.55 -7.56
CA ASN A 40 -4.82 1.12 -7.41
C ASN A 40 -5.44 0.32 -8.57
N MET A 41 -6.71 0.59 -8.92
CA MET A 41 -7.35 -0.07 -10.06
C MET A 41 -6.58 0.19 -11.36
N TRP A 42 -6.15 1.45 -11.58
CA TRP A 42 -5.32 1.79 -12.74
C TRP A 42 -3.98 1.04 -12.71
N ARG A 43 -3.22 1.04 -11.60
CA ARG A 43 -1.92 0.34 -11.50
C ARG A 43 -2.04 -1.15 -11.81
N LEU A 44 -3.04 -1.83 -11.22
CA LEU A 44 -3.29 -3.26 -11.46
C LEU A 44 -3.59 -3.54 -12.94
N GLN A 45 -4.45 -2.71 -13.55
CA GLN A 45 -4.81 -2.83 -14.96
C GLN A 45 -3.65 -2.45 -15.89
N TRP A 46 -2.88 -1.39 -15.57
CA TRP A 46 -1.72 -0.99 -16.36
C TRP A 46 -0.66 -2.10 -16.43
N VAL A 47 -0.27 -2.67 -15.29
CA VAL A 47 0.72 -3.75 -15.28
C VAL A 47 0.21 -4.97 -16.06
N ALA A 48 -1.04 -5.38 -15.86
CA ALA A 48 -1.64 -6.46 -16.62
C ALA A 48 -1.64 -6.19 -18.14
N HIS A 49 -1.97 -4.95 -18.54
CA HIS A 49 -1.95 -4.51 -19.94
C HIS A 49 -0.53 -4.51 -20.51
N ALA A 50 0.44 -3.92 -19.80
CA ALA A 50 1.81 -3.80 -20.27
C ALA A 50 2.51 -5.15 -20.46
N LEU A 51 2.15 -6.17 -19.65
CA LEU A 51 2.73 -7.52 -19.77
C LEU A 51 2.34 -8.25 -21.06
N VAL A 52 1.22 -7.89 -21.70
CA VAL A 52 0.72 -8.57 -22.90
C VAL A 52 0.72 -7.67 -24.15
N THR A 53 1.03 -6.37 -23.99
CA THR A 53 1.03 -5.41 -25.08
C THR A 53 2.43 -5.33 -25.72
N PRO A 54 2.58 -5.68 -27.00
CA PRO A 54 3.87 -5.57 -27.69
C PRO A 54 4.40 -4.12 -27.64
N ARG A 55 5.70 -3.95 -27.34
CA ARG A 55 6.41 -2.66 -27.27
C ARG A 55 5.95 -1.75 -26.12
N ALA A 56 5.05 -2.18 -25.22
CA ALA A 56 4.81 -1.44 -24.00
C ALA A 56 5.99 -1.60 -23.05
N HIS A 57 6.50 -0.49 -22.53
CA HIS A 57 7.49 -0.51 -21.48
C HIS A 57 6.78 -0.39 -20.13
N LEU A 58 6.98 -1.35 -19.24
CA LEU A 58 6.24 -1.47 -17.98
C LEU A 58 6.23 -0.16 -17.16
N PHE A 59 7.36 0.54 -17.12
CA PHE A 59 7.48 1.76 -16.33
C PHE A 59 7.06 3.03 -17.08
N ASP A 60 6.93 3.02 -18.41
CA ASP A 60 6.47 4.15 -19.21
C ASP A 60 4.94 4.09 -19.32
N ALA A 61 4.27 4.37 -18.21
CA ALA A 61 2.82 4.29 -18.13
C ALA A 61 2.14 5.46 -18.87
N ASN A 62 0.86 5.27 -19.17
CA ASN A 62 0.09 6.19 -20.02
C ASN A 62 -0.41 7.46 -19.33
N ILE A 63 0.18 7.89 -18.24
CA ILE A 63 -0.13 9.12 -17.49
C ILE A 63 1.07 10.07 -17.46
N PHE A 64 0.83 11.36 -17.19
CA PHE A 64 1.85 12.41 -17.16
C PHE A 64 2.60 12.60 -18.49
N THR A 65 2.01 12.22 -19.63
CA THR A 65 2.65 12.40 -20.94
C THR A 65 3.12 13.86 -21.13
N PRO A 66 4.39 14.07 -21.57
CA PRO A 66 5.33 13.13 -22.16
C PRO A 66 6.38 12.53 -21.20
N GLU A 67 6.18 12.59 -19.89
CA GLU A 67 7.16 12.12 -18.92
C GLU A 67 7.42 10.61 -19.05
N PRO A 68 8.68 10.16 -19.05
CA PRO A 68 9.01 8.73 -19.04
C PRO A 68 8.96 8.16 -17.62
N ARG A 69 8.84 6.84 -17.52
CA ARG A 69 8.93 6.07 -16.27
C ARG A 69 7.93 6.50 -15.20
N THR A 70 6.75 6.91 -15.60
CA THR A 70 5.72 7.48 -14.72
C THR A 70 5.19 6.50 -13.69
N LEU A 71 5.25 5.18 -13.95
CA LEU A 71 4.93 4.17 -12.94
C LEU A 71 5.89 4.21 -11.73
N ALA A 72 7.14 4.71 -11.92
CA ALA A 72 8.13 4.83 -10.84
C ALA A 72 8.00 6.13 -10.02
N PHE A 73 6.99 6.97 -10.25
CA PHE A 73 6.70 8.13 -9.40
C PHE A 73 6.00 7.74 -8.09
N SER A 74 5.58 6.47 -7.96
CA SER A 74 5.03 5.85 -6.76
C SER A 74 5.42 4.37 -6.69
N ASP A 75 4.97 3.64 -5.65
CA ASP A 75 5.10 2.18 -5.61
C ASP A 75 4.40 1.53 -6.80
N ALA A 76 5.12 0.75 -7.61
CA ALA A 76 4.55 0.07 -8.78
C ALA A 76 3.67 -1.15 -8.41
N MET A 77 3.71 -1.60 -7.14
CA MET A 77 2.91 -2.71 -6.61
C MET A 77 3.00 -3.99 -7.48
N LEU A 78 4.21 -4.38 -7.90
CA LEU A 78 4.35 -5.45 -8.89
C LEU A 78 3.85 -6.81 -8.41
N VAL A 79 4.00 -7.12 -7.11
CA VAL A 79 3.52 -8.40 -6.56
C VAL A 79 1.99 -8.48 -6.60
N GLU A 80 1.33 -7.42 -6.16
CA GLU A 80 -0.12 -7.26 -6.19
C GLU A 80 -0.66 -7.29 -7.61
N ALA A 81 0.02 -6.59 -8.51
CA ALA A 81 -0.36 -6.52 -9.91
C ALA A 81 -0.16 -7.86 -10.63
N PHE A 82 0.89 -8.62 -10.34
CA PHE A 82 1.06 -9.97 -10.86
C PHE A 82 -0.01 -10.94 -10.32
N ALA A 83 -0.44 -10.77 -9.07
CA ALA A 83 -1.57 -11.54 -8.52
C ALA A 83 -2.91 -11.15 -9.18
N ALA A 84 -3.08 -9.89 -9.56
CA ALA A 84 -4.25 -9.36 -10.23
C ALA A 84 -4.34 -9.72 -11.72
N ALA A 85 -3.19 -9.80 -12.42
CA ALA A 85 -3.13 -9.92 -13.88
C ALA A 85 -3.95 -11.10 -14.47
N PRO A 86 -3.91 -12.32 -13.91
CA PRO A 86 -4.74 -13.42 -14.44
C PRO A 86 -6.24 -13.13 -14.38
N LEU A 87 -6.70 -12.44 -13.33
CA LEU A 87 -8.10 -12.04 -13.18
C LEU A 87 -8.46 -10.93 -14.18
N ALA A 88 -7.57 -9.97 -14.39
CA ALA A 88 -7.76 -8.90 -15.36
C ALA A 88 -7.83 -9.47 -16.79
N TRP A 89 -6.94 -10.40 -17.16
CA TRP A 89 -6.96 -11.08 -18.46
C TRP A 89 -8.20 -11.97 -18.66
N ALA A 90 -8.76 -12.50 -17.59
CA ALA A 90 -10.02 -13.23 -17.62
C ALA A 90 -11.26 -12.30 -17.72
N GLY A 91 -11.07 -10.96 -17.82
CA GLY A 91 -12.16 -10.00 -17.93
C GLY A 91 -12.94 -9.79 -16.62
N VAL A 92 -12.37 -10.14 -15.47
CA VAL A 92 -12.99 -9.87 -14.18
C VAL A 92 -13.08 -8.36 -13.93
N ARG A 93 -14.24 -7.90 -13.42
CA ARG A 93 -14.50 -6.47 -13.15
C ARG A 93 -13.38 -5.84 -12.32
N PRO A 94 -12.86 -4.65 -12.69
CA PRO A 94 -11.71 -4.02 -12.03
C PRO A 94 -11.88 -3.85 -10.50
N MET A 95 -13.08 -3.46 -10.03
CA MET A 95 -13.36 -3.31 -8.60
C MET A 95 -13.33 -4.66 -7.87
N LEU A 96 -13.79 -5.74 -8.50
CA LEU A 96 -13.70 -7.08 -7.90
C LEU A 96 -12.24 -7.53 -7.80
N VAL A 97 -11.43 -7.30 -8.83
CA VAL A 97 -9.97 -7.58 -8.81
C VAL A 97 -9.31 -6.80 -7.68
N HIS A 98 -9.57 -5.47 -7.59
CA HIS A 98 -9.05 -4.61 -6.54
C HIS A 98 -9.38 -5.16 -5.14
N ASN A 99 -10.65 -5.45 -4.87
CA ASN A 99 -11.08 -5.90 -3.55
C ASN A 99 -10.56 -7.30 -3.19
N LEU A 100 -10.47 -8.22 -4.17
CA LEU A 100 -9.89 -9.55 -3.94
C LEU A 100 -8.40 -9.46 -3.61
N VAL A 101 -7.65 -8.62 -4.31
CA VAL A 101 -6.22 -8.41 -4.05
C VAL A 101 -6.00 -7.74 -2.71
N LEU A 102 -6.78 -6.69 -2.39
CA LEU A 102 -6.71 -5.98 -1.12
C LEU A 102 -6.97 -6.91 0.08
N LEU A 103 -8.12 -7.60 0.07
CA LEU A 103 -8.50 -8.51 1.16
C LEU A 103 -7.59 -9.74 1.21
N GLY A 104 -7.16 -10.23 0.05
CA GLY A 104 -6.18 -11.31 -0.05
C GLY A 104 -4.87 -10.97 0.65
N GLY A 105 -4.37 -9.75 0.48
CA GLY A 105 -3.17 -9.25 1.18
C GLY A 105 -3.28 -9.33 2.70
N ILE A 106 -4.43 -8.96 3.26
CA ILE A 106 -4.70 -9.04 4.70
C ILE A 106 -4.70 -10.51 5.16
N VAL A 107 -5.40 -11.39 4.44
CA VAL A 107 -5.51 -12.83 4.78
C VAL A 107 -4.15 -13.52 4.77
N VAL A 108 -3.34 -13.29 3.72
CA VAL A 108 -2.02 -13.93 3.62
C VAL A 108 -1.04 -13.35 4.64
N SER A 109 -1.12 -12.05 4.96
CA SER A 109 -0.30 -11.42 6.01
C SER A 109 -0.62 -11.99 7.40
N ALA A 110 -1.91 -12.17 7.72
CA ALA A 110 -2.33 -12.86 8.94
C ALA A 110 -1.82 -14.31 9.02
N SER A 111 -1.88 -15.02 7.89
CA SER A 111 -1.46 -16.42 7.79
C SER A 111 0.03 -16.61 8.00
N THR A 112 0.86 -15.71 7.44
CA THR A 112 2.32 -15.76 7.66
C THR A 112 2.70 -15.33 9.06
N MET A 113 1.98 -14.39 9.66
CA MET A 113 2.17 -14.03 11.07
C MET A 113 1.79 -15.19 12.01
N PHE A 114 0.68 -15.88 11.74
CA PHE A 114 0.33 -17.12 12.45
C PHE A 114 1.46 -18.15 12.33
N MET A 115 2.01 -18.35 11.13
CA MET A 115 3.08 -19.32 10.89
C MET A 115 4.33 -18.98 11.70
N LEU A 116 4.76 -17.71 11.72
CA LEU A 116 5.90 -17.24 12.49
C LEU A 116 5.69 -17.51 13.99
N VAL A 117 4.59 -17.01 14.57
CA VAL A 117 4.39 -17.06 16.02
C VAL A 117 4.11 -18.49 16.51
N ARG A 118 3.37 -19.29 15.73
CA ARG A 118 3.24 -20.72 16.04
C ARG A 118 4.58 -21.44 16.03
N TYR A 119 5.48 -21.09 15.11
CA TYR A 119 6.83 -21.65 15.07
C TYR A 119 7.64 -21.28 16.32
N LEU A 120 7.58 -20.01 16.72
CA LEU A 120 8.32 -19.49 17.88
C LEU A 120 7.83 -20.04 19.22
N THR A 121 6.51 -20.29 19.35
CA THR A 121 5.86 -20.64 20.63
C THR A 121 5.42 -22.11 20.72
N GLY A 122 5.38 -22.83 19.60
CA GLY A 122 4.77 -24.16 19.52
C GLY A 122 3.24 -24.15 19.68
N CYS A 123 2.60 -22.98 19.89
CA CYS A 123 1.19 -22.83 20.24
C CYS A 123 0.37 -22.27 19.09
N SER A 124 -0.61 -23.04 18.58
CA SER A 124 -1.49 -22.58 17.50
C SER A 124 -2.38 -21.41 17.92
N GLY A 125 -2.87 -21.38 19.18
CA GLY A 125 -3.65 -20.25 19.70
C GLY A 125 -2.85 -18.95 19.73
N ALA A 126 -1.56 -19.01 20.12
CA ALA A 126 -0.66 -17.87 20.06
C ALA A 126 -0.49 -17.35 18.62
N GLY A 127 -0.37 -18.27 17.64
CA GLY A 127 -0.34 -17.90 16.22
C GLY A 127 -1.62 -17.21 15.76
N VAL A 128 -2.80 -17.70 16.17
CA VAL A 128 -4.09 -17.06 15.83
C VAL A 128 -4.18 -15.65 16.44
N VAL A 129 -3.86 -15.50 17.72
CA VAL A 129 -3.85 -14.20 18.40
C VAL A 129 -2.93 -13.21 17.69
N ALA A 130 -1.69 -13.61 17.40
CA ALA A 130 -0.73 -12.76 16.71
C ALA A 130 -1.17 -12.41 15.27
N GLY A 131 -1.75 -13.37 14.53
CA GLY A 131 -2.32 -13.13 13.22
C GLY A 131 -3.44 -12.08 13.25
N VAL A 132 -4.35 -12.15 14.24
CA VAL A 132 -5.42 -11.17 14.42
C VAL A 132 -4.87 -9.79 14.79
N VAL A 133 -3.92 -9.72 15.73
CA VAL A 133 -3.26 -8.45 16.09
C VAL A 133 -2.64 -7.80 14.86
N PHE A 134 -1.86 -8.54 14.11
CA PHE A 134 -1.14 -7.99 12.94
C PHE A 134 -2.06 -7.64 11.78
N ALA A 135 -3.10 -8.45 11.52
CA ALA A 135 -3.99 -8.24 10.38
C ALA A 135 -4.97 -7.09 10.59
N PHE A 136 -5.39 -6.81 11.83
CA PHE A 136 -6.50 -5.90 12.11
C PHE A 136 -6.13 -4.75 13.04
N VAL A 137 -4.83 -4.55 13.33
CA VAL A 137 -4.39 -3.36 14.09
C VAL A 137 -4.99 -2.08 13.48
N PRO A 138 -5.53 -1.14 14.29
CA PRO A 138 -6.28 0.03 13.80
C PRO A 138 -5.57 0.84 12.72
N TYR A 139 -4.24 0.93 12.76
CA TYR A 139 -3.40 1.55 11.75
C TYR A 139 -3.74 1.10 10.31
N ARG A 140 -4.05 -0.19 10.09
CA ARG A 140 -4.38 -0.71 8.76
C ARG A 140 -5.67 -0.13 8.20
N PHE A 141 -6.60 0.25 9.04
CA PHE A 141 -7.87 0.86 8.63
C PHE A 141 -7.72 2.33 8.26
N ASP A 142 -6.77 3.07 8.87
CA ASP A 142 -6.40 4.42 8.41
C ASP A 142 -5.71 4.39 7.04
N HIS A 143 -5.03 3.28 6.72
CA HIS A 143 -4.35 3.07 5.44
C HIS A 143 -5.04 2.04 4.56
N TYR A 144 -6.34 1.84 4.73
CA TYR A 144 -7.08 0.78 4.03
C TYR A 144 -7.09 0.97 2.51
N MET A 145 -7.08 2.23 2.04
CA MET A 145 -6.99 2.59 0.64
C MET A 145 -5.61 2.32 0.01
N HIS A 146 -4.54 2.30 0.80
CA HIS A 146 -3.18 2.04 0.32
C HIS A 146 -2.95 0.53 0.22
N MET A 147 -3.17 -0.05 -0.94
CA MET A 147 -3.09 -1.51 -1.16
C MET A 147 -1.71 -2.08 -0.83
N GLU A 148 -0.64 -1.38 -1.23
CA GLU A 148 0.75 -1.76 -0.96
C GLU A 148 1.07 -1.87 0.53
N LEU A 149 0.34 -1.15 1.38
CA LEU A 149 0.50 -1.20 2.83
C LEU A 149 -0.30 -2.35 3.47
N GLN A 150 -1.20 -3.01 2.74
CA GLN A 150 -1.92 -4.20 3.21
C GLN A 150 -1.15 -5.50 2.91
N TRP A 151 -0.21 -5.48 1.97
CA TRP A 151 0.60 -6.63 1.57
C TRP A 151 1.91 -6.71 2.38
N THR A 152 1.78 -7.07 3.66
CA THR A 152 2.93 -7.24 4.57
C THR A 152 3.30 -8.71 4.80
N VAL A 153 2.85 -9.58 3.93
CA VAL A 153 3.04 -11.04 3.99
C VAL A 153 4.51 -11.45 4.10
N TRP A 154 5.37 -10.70 3.43
CA TRP A 154 6.78 -11.05 3.29
C TRP A 154 7.60 -10.76 4.55
N ALA A 155 7.18 -9.80 5.38
CA ALA A 155 7.90 -9.46 6.60
C ALA A 155 7.86 -10.60 7.64
N PRO A 156 6.70 -11.13 8.09
CA PRO A 156 6.67 -12.32 8.96
C PRO A 156 7.32 -13.55 8.31
N LEU A 157 7.20 -13.71 6.98
CA LEU A 157 7.80 -14.83 6.26
C LEU A 157 9.34 -14.74 6.26
N ALA A 158 9.91 -13.54 6.13
CA ALA A 158 11.34 -13.31 6.22
C ALA A 158 11.89 -13.70 7.61
N PHE A 159 11.21 -13.28 8.67
CA PHE A 159 11.59 -13.66 10.04
C PHE A 159 11.43 -15.17 10.28
N TRP A 160 10.35 -15.77 9.81
CA TRP A 160 10.17 -17.22 9.91
C TRP A 160 11.25 -18.00 9.19
N SER A 161 11.57 -17.65 7.96
CA SER A 161 12.61 -18.32 7.16
C SER A 161 14.01 -18.08 7.76
N MET A 162 14.27 -16.91 8.30
CA MET A 162 15.50 -16.59 9.04
C MET A 162 15.67 -17.54 10.26
N HIS A 163 14.64 -17.70 11.10
CA HIS A 163 14.68 -18.64 12.21
C HIS A 163 14.89 -20.08 11.73
N ARG A 164 14.22 -20.48 10.65
CA ARG A 164 14.45 -21.81 10.06
C ARG A 164 15.89 -21.98 9.57
N THR A 165 16.52 -20.91 9.05
CA THR A 165 17.93 -20.95 8.68
C THR A 165 18.83 -21.17 9.90
N PHE A 166 18.53 -20.49 11.01
CA PHE A 166 19.28 -20.68 12.26
C PHE A 166 19.17 -22.10 12.81
N ASP A 167 17.97 -22.70 12.74
CA ASP A 167 17.74 -24.02 13.32
C ASP A 167 18.25 -25.17 12.40
N THR A 168 18.26 -25.01 11.07
CA THR A 168 18.57 -26.10 10.14
C THR A 168 19.86 -25.91 9.34
N GLY A 169 20.30 -24.66 9.13
CA GLY A 169 21.42 -24.33 8.24
C GLY A 169 21.15 -24.58 6.75
N GLU A 170 19.88 -24.85 6.36
CA GLU A 170 19.54 -25.18 4.98
C GLU A 170 19.47 -23.93 4.09
N TRP A 171 20.12 -23.97 2.93
CA TRP A 171 20.20 -22.88 1.96
C TRP A 171 18.83 -22.37 1.49
N LYS A 172 17.85 -23.28 1.33
CA LYS A 172 16.50 -22.91 0.90
C LYS A 172 15.83 -21.86 1.81
N TYR A 173 16.08 -21.93 3.11
CA TYR A 173 15.52 -20.96 4.06
C TYR A 173 16.27 -19.62 4.03
N GLY A 174 17.59 -19.64 3.85
CA GLY A 174 18.37 -18.43 3.63
C GLY A 174 17.93 -17.70 2.35
N ILE A 175 17.78 -18.43 1.23
CA ILE A 175 17.26 -17.89 -0.02
C ILE A 175 15.82 -17.38 0.15
N ALA A 176 14.95 -18.12 0.84
CA ALA A 176 13.57 -17.68 1.14
C ALA A 176 13.54 -16.39 1.97
N THR A 177 14.51 -16.21 2.89
CA THR A 177 14.66 -14.96 3.65
C THR A 177 14.94 -13.79 2.70
N GLY A 178 15.94 -13.91 1.82
CA GLY A 178 16.30 -12.87 0.86
C GLY A 178 15.19 -12.60 -0.17
N LEU A 179 14.56 -13.66 -0.68
CA LEU A 179 13.43 -13.54 -1.61
C LEU A 179 12.25 -12.81 -0.95
N SER A 180 11.98 -13.06 0.34
CA SER A 180 10.93 -12.34 1.07
C SER A 180 11.25 -10.84 1.19
N VAL A 181 12.51 -10.47 1.41
CA VAL A 181 12.92 -9.04 1.38
C VAL A 181 12.71 -8.45 -0.02
N ALA A 182 13.13 -9.14 -1.08
CA ALA A 182 12.93 -8.69 -2.45
C ALA A 182 11.44 -8.51 -2.79
N LEU A 183 10.60 -9.47 -2.46
CA LEU A 183 9.16 -9.42 -2.73
C LEU A 183 8.46 -8.33 -1.91
N GLN A 184 8.92 -8.06 -0.67
CA GLN A 184 8.42 -6.91 0.09
C GLN A 184 8.81 -5.58 -0.58
N MET A 185 10.01 -5.50 -1.17
CA MET A 185 10.43 -4.32 -1.93
C MET A 185 9.59 -4.11 -3.19
N LEU A 186 9.20 -5.17 -3.89
CA LEU A 186 8.35 -5.12 -5.08
C LEU A 186 6.87 -4.84 -4.74
N SER A 187 6.42 -5.18 -3.53
CA SER A 187 5.09 -4.83 -3.02
C SER A 187 5.04 -3.38 -2.56
N SER A 188 5.94 -3.02 -1.63
CA SER A 188 6.06 -1.67 -1.08
C SER A 188 7.51 -1.35 -0.80
N ILE A 189 8.02 -0.29 -1.44
CA ILE A 189 9.40 0.18 -1.28
C ILE A 189 9.67 0.56 0.18
N TYR A 190 8.72 1.27 0.82
CA TYR A 190 8.84 1.63 2.23
C TYR A 190 9.07 0.40 3.11
N TYR A 191 8.18 -0.57 3.01
CA TYR A 191 8.25 -1.77 3.83
C TYR A 191 9.44 -2.67 3.46
N GLY A 192 9.84 -2.67 2.20
CA GLY A 192 11.05 -3.36 1.75
C GLY A 192 12.31 -2.77 2.38
N ILE A 193 12.46 -1.44 2.39
CA ILE A 193 13.60 -0.75 3.03
C ILE A 193 13.59 -0.99 4.54
N PHE A 194 12.43 -0.88 5.19
CA PHE A 194 12.31 -1.11 6.64
C PHE A 194 12.67 -2.55 7.01
N LEU A 195 12.17 -3.53 6.24
CA LEU A 195 12.51 -4.94 6.43
C LEU A 195 14.00 -5.20 6.21
N ALA A 196 14.58 -4.66 5.13
CA ALA A 196 16.01 -4.77 4.83
C ALA A 196 16.90 -4.15 5.91
N THR A 197 16.37 -3.21 6.69
CA THR A 197 17.09 -2.59 7.82
C THR A 197 16.94 -3.39 9.11
N LEU A 198 15.72 -3.81 9.46
CA LEU A 198 15.44 -4.45 10.75
C LEU A 198 15.83 -5.95 10.77
N LEU A 199 15.72 -6.63 9.62
CA LEU A 199 16.00 -8.07 9.55
C LEU A 199 17.47 -8.42 9.83
N PRO A 200 18.49 -7.72 9.29
CA PRO A 200 19.91 -7.95 9.65
C PRO A 200 20.18 -7.70 11.12
N VAL A 201 19.57 -6.67 11.74
CA VAL A 201 19.69 -6.42 13.17
C VAL A 201 19.15 -7.62 13.96
N GLY A 202 17.96 -8.12 13.60
CA GLY A 202 17.40 -9.34 14.19
C GLY A 202 18.31 -10.56 14.00
N ALA A 203 18.87 -10.73 12.80
CA ALA A 203 19.79 -11.83 12.51
C ALA A 203 21.07 -11.77 13.38
N LEU A 204 21.65 -10.60 13.56
CA LEU A 204 22.83 -10.42 14.42
C LEU A 204 22.51 -10.71 15.89
N LEU A 205 21.40 -10.20 16.41
CA LEU A 205 20.96 -10.43 17.78
C LEU A 205 20.63 -11.91 18.06
N LEU A 206 20.13 -12.63 17.05
CA LEU A 206 19.77 -14.05 17.12
C LEU A 206 20.87 -15.00 16.65
N ALA A 207 22.05 -14.50 16.29
CA ALA A 207 23.14 -15.31 15.72
C ALA A 207 23.63 -16.49 16.59
N ARG A 208 23.23 -16.51 17.87
CA ARG A 208 23.57 -17.56 18.84
C ARG A 208 22.39 -18.48 19.20
N ASP A 209 21.21 -18.28 18.59
CA ASP A 209 19.94 -18.90 19.02
C ASP A 209 19.59 -20.18 18.24
N GLY A 210 20.40 -20.63 17.29
CA GLY A 210 20.12 -21.79 16.46
C GLY A 210 21.00 -22.99 16.76
N GLU A 211 20.57 -24.17 16.35
CA GLU A 211 21.31 -25.43 16.48
C GLU A 211 22.28 -25.69 15.33
N ALA A 212 22.09 -25.02 14.20
CA ALA A 212 22.90 -25.25 13.00
C ALA A 212 24.31 -24.63 13.09
N PRO A 213 25.33 -25.22 12.44
CA PRO A 213 26.67 -24.65 12.39
C PRO A 213 26.68 -23.24 11.80
N ARG A 214 27.24 -22.29 12.52
CA ARG A 214 27.27 -20.86 12.15
C ARG A 214 27.73 -20.62 10.71
N ARG A 215 28.76 -21.33 10.23
CA ARG A 215 29.26 -21.20 8.86
C ARG A 215 28.15 -21.49 7.83
N ARG A 216 27.32 -22.51 8.07
CA ARG A 216 26.18 -22.84 7.17
C ARG A 216 25.11 -21.77 7.22
N VAL A 217 24.76 -21.32 8.44
CA VAL A 217 23.77 -20.25 8.65
C VAL A 217 24.17 -18.98 7.92
N PHE A 218 25.39 -18.47 8.17
CA PHE A 218 25.86 -17.25 7.51
C PHE A 218 26.00 -17.40 6.00
N GLY A 219 26.46 -18.57 5.50
CA GLY A 219 26.48 -18.86 4.08
C GLY A 219 25.10 -18.81 3.44
N ALA A 220 24.10 -19.44 4.07
CA ALA A 220 22.72 -19.45 3.58
C ALA A 220 22.08 -18.04 3.62
N LEU A 221 22.28 -17.28 4.70
CA LEU A 221 21.79 -15.90 4.79
C LEU A 221 22.50 -14.98 3.80
N ALA A 222 23.81 -15.15 3.57
CA ALA A 222 24.56 -14.39 2.56
C ALA A 222 24.00 -14.67 1.14
N ALA A 223 23.71 -15.92 0.81
CA ALA A 223 23.06 -16.25 -0.47
C ALA A 223 21.70 -15.57 -0.61
N GLY A 224 20.90 -15.57 0.46
CA GLY A 224 19.63 -14.83 0.49
C GLY A 224 19.83 -13.34 0.31
N ALA A 225 20.83 -12.74 0.97
CA ALA A 225 21.17 -11.33 0.83
C ALA A 225 21.56 -10.97 -0.62
N VAL A 226 22.33 -11.84 -1.29
CA VAL A 226 22.65 -11.67 -2.72
C VAL A 226 21.39 -11.67 -3.58
N VAL A 227 20.45 -12.60 -3.36
CA VAL A 227 19.17 -12.63 -4.08
C VAL A 227 18.40 -11.35 -3.84
N ALA A 228 18.25 -10.91 -2.58
CA ALA A 228 17.58 -9.68 -2.23
C ALA A 228 18.20 -8.46 -2.94
N LEU A 229 19.54 -8.37 -2.91
CA LEU A 229 20.27 -7.27 -3.52
C LEU A 229 20.11 -7.24 -5.05
N LEU A 230 20.25 -8.37 -5.73
CA LEU A 230 20.14 -8.44 -7.19
C LEU A 230 18.74 -8.04 -7.68
N VAL A 231 17.70 -8.57 -7.06
CA VAL A 231 16.31 -8.24 -7.41
C VAL A 231 15.99 -6.78 -7.10
N SER A 232 16.33 -6.31 -5.89
CA SER A 232 16.08 -4.93 -5.48
C SER A 232 16.89 -3.92 -6.31
N ALA A 233 18.13 -4.22 -6.69
CA ALA A 233 18.95 -3.35 -7.54
C ALA A 233 18.39 -3.25 -8.96
N ALA A 234 17.89 -4.36 -9.52
CA ALA A 234 17.19 -4.34 -10.81
C ALA A 234 15.93 -3.49 -10.76
N TYR A 235 15.11 -3.68 -9.72
CA TYR A 235 13.87 -2.92 -9.49
C TYR A 235 14.14 -1.43 -9.21
N ALA A 236 15.25 -1.08 -8.57
CA ALA A 236 15.60 0.30 -8.27
C ALA A 236 16.03 1.14 -9.51
N ARG A 237 16.35 0.51 -10.65
CA ARG A 237 16.83 1.24 -11.85
C ARG A 237 15.86 2.31 -12.35
N PRO A 238 14.56 2.01 -12.64
CA PRO A 238 13.60 3.03 -13.07
C PRO A 238 13.39 4.11 -11.99
N TYR A 239 13.38 3.76 -10.72
CA TYR A 239 13.23 4.73 -9.62
C TYR A 239 14.42 5.69 -9.51
N ARG A 240 15.65 5.21 -9.66
CA ARG A 240 16.83 6.09 -9.71
C ARG A 240 16.78 7.06 -10.87
N ALA A 241 16.33 6.58 -12.03
CA ALA A 241 16.21 7.43 -13.21
C ALA A 241 15.06 8.46 -13.05
N SER A 242 13.96 8.11 -12.40
CA SER A 242 12.86 9.03 -12.09
C SER A 242 13.21 10.03 -10.99
N HIS A 243 14.08 9.65 -10.05
CA HIS A 243 14.55 10.53 -8.98
C HIS A 243 15.22 11.82 -9.50
N ALA A 244 15.88 11.75 -10.66
CA ALA A 244 16.44 12.94 -11.33
C ALA A 244 15.34 13.96 -11.72
N THR A 245 14.10 13.50 -11.94
CA THR A 245 12.95 14.33 -12.29
C THR A 245 12.21 14.85 -11.06
N VAL A 246 12.05 14.01 -10.02
CA VAL A 246 11.18 14.34 -8.87
C VAL A 246 11.93 14.79 -7.60
N GLY A 247 13.25 14.55 -7.52
CA GLY A 247 14.12 15.01 -6.42
C GLY A 247 13.97 14.28 -5.09
N ASP A 248 14.67 14.78 -4.07
CA ASP A 248 14.60 14.31 -2.69
C ASP A 248 13.34 14.86 -1.97
N ARG A 249 12.95 14.21 -0.90
CA ARG A 249 11.86 14.69 -0.04
C ARG A 249 12.31 15.83 0.85
N SER A 250 11.46 16.82 1.04
CA SER A 250 11.76 17.93 1.94
C SER A 250 11.77 17.48 3.40
N GLN A 251 12.59 18.13 4.22
CA GLN A 251 12.61 17.85 5.66
C GLN A 251 11.25 18.13 6.33
N GLU A 252 10.51 19.09 5.81
CA GLU A 252 9.17 19.42 6.28
C GLU A 252 8.18 18.29 6.05
N GLU A 253 8.16 17.70 4.82
CA GLU A 253 7.36 16.50 4.53
C GLU A 253 7.73 15.34 5.47
N VAL A 254 9.04 15.09 5.67
CA VAL A 254 9.50 14.03 6.58
C VAL A 254 9.00 14.29 8.01
N LEU A 255 9.10 15.52 8.52
CA LEU A 255 8.59 15.88 9.85
C LEU A 255 7.06 15.75 9.94
N GLN A 256 6.34 16.10 8.88
CA GLN A 256 4.88 16.01 8.83
C GLN A 256 4.39 14.57 8.92
N PHE A 257 5.02 13.64 8.21
CA PHE A 257 4.61 12.23 8.10
C PHE A 257 5.39 11.28 9.02
N SER A 258 6.25 11.80 9.89
CA SER A 258 6.92 11.04 10.95
C SER A 258 6.06 10.96 12.21
N ALA A 259 6.18 9.86 12.94
CA ALA A 259 5.52 9.69 14.23
C ALA A 259 6.02 10.68 15.28
N ARG A 260 5.20 10.87 16.30
CA ARG A 260 5.55 11.43 17.62
C ARG A 260 5.27 10.36 18.66
N VAL A 261 5.85 10.46 19.84
CA VAL A 261 5.52 9.55 20.96
C VAL A 261 4.00 9.53 21.21
N SER A 262 3.35 10.69 21.10
CA SER A 262 1.89 10.81 21.22
C SER A 262 1.10 10.12 20.11
N SER A 263 1.71 9.83 18.95
CA SER A 263 1.06 9.10 17.85
C SER A 263 0.64 7.68 18.26
N TYR A 264 1.40 7.06 19.14
CA TYR A 264 1.09 5.73 19.68
C TYR A 264 -0.03 5.71 20.72
N ARG A 265 -0.62 6.90 21.03
CA ARG A 265 -1.86 7.06 21.79
C ARG A 265 -3.03 7.47 20.91
N ALA A 266 -2.79 7.81 19.64
CA ALA A 266 -3.80 8.22 18.70
C ALA A 266 -4.39 7.01 18.00
N ALA A 267 -5.71 6.82 18.12
CA ALA A 267 -6.45 5.74 17.47
C ALA A 267 -7.09 6.21 16.18
N THR A 268 -7.39 5.27 15.30
CA THR A 268 -8.18 5.47 14.07
C THR A 268 -9.51 6.14 14.36
N ALA A 269 -9.87 7.19 13.64
CA ALA A 269 -11.09 7.97 13.89
C ALA A 269 -12.37 7.12 13.81
N GLY A 270 -12.40 6.15 12.88
CA GLY A 270 -13.52 5.22 12.71
C GLY A 270 -13.59 4.08 13.74
N ASN A 271 -12.61 3.96 14.66
CA ASN A 271 -12.64 2.93 15.69
C ASN A 271 -13.76 3.22 16.71
N TRP A 272 -14.61 2.23 16.95
CA TRP A 272 -15.81 2.41 17.77
C TRP A 272 -15.50 2.64 19.27
N LEU A 273 -14.41 2.09 19.77
CA LEU A 273 -14.06 2.16 21.20
C LEU A 273 -13.20 3.39 21.52
N TYR A 274 -12.25 3.71 20.66
CA TYR A 274 -11.21 4.71 20.91
C TYR A 274 -11.35 5.96 20.05
N GLY A 275 -12.04 5.88 18.90
CA GLY A 275 -12.08 6.93 17.89
C GLY A 275 -12.54 8.29 18.42
N GLY A 276 -13.59 8.33 19.24
CA GLY A 276 -14.11 9.58 19.81
C GLY A 276 -13.21 10.26 20.86
N ARG A 277 -12.32 9.50 21.53
CA ARG A 277 -11.48 9.99 22.63
C ARG A 277 -10.02 10.21 22.24
N PHE A 278 -9.50 9.31 21.39
CA PHE A 278 -8.07 9.22 21.07
C PHE A 278 -7.76 9.46 19.60
N ALA A 279 -8.75 9.74 18.75
CA ALA A 279 -8.53 10.18 17.37
C ALA A 279 -8.01 11.63 17.32
N ALA A 280 -7.11 11.97 18.22
CA ALA A 280 -6.57 13.29 18.34
C ALA A 280 -6.18 13.85 16.96
N ARG A 281 -6.14 15.14 16.83
CA ARG A 281 -5.68 16.04 15.76
C ARG A 281 -4.45 15.58 14.95
N ALA A 282 -4.18 14.27 14.91
CA ALA A 282 -3.12 13.64 14.15
C ALA A 282 -3.68 13.16 12.79
N GLY A 283 -3.00 13.49 11.69
CA GLY A 283 -3.30 12.91 10.37
C GLY A 283 -3.13 11.38 10.38
N ASP A 284 -3.66 10.73 9.36
CA ASP A 284 -3.76 9.26 9.27
C ASP A 284 -2.43 8.53 9.46
N GLU A 285 -1.34 9.08 8.89
CA GLU A 285 0.02 8.54 9.05
C GLU A 285 0.54 8.52 10.51
N ARG A 286 -0.14 9.21 11.44
CA ARG A 286 0.26 9.35 12.83
C ARG A 286 -0.73 8.76 13.84
N ARG A 287 -1.67 7.93 13.42
CA ARG A 287 -2.58 7.18 14.29
C ARG A 287 -2.09 5.75 14.46
N LEU A 288 -1.19 5.56 15.42
CA LEU A 288 -0.38 4.34 15.57
C LEU A 288 -0.74 3.54 16.83
N PHE A 289 -1.85 3.82 17.50
CA PHE A 289 -2.28 3.11 18.70
C PHE A 289 -2.53 1.62 18.40
N PRO A 290 -1.79 0.69 19.05
CA PRO A 290 -1.84 -0.72 18.69
C PRO A 290 -2.94 -1.52 19.42
N GLY A 291 -3.71 -0.90 20.31
CA GLY A 291 -4.67 -1.54 21.19
C GLY A 291 -4.12 -1.85 22.58
N LEU A 292 -5.01 -1.94 23.57
CA LEU A 292 -4.64 -2.25 24.96
C LEU A 292 -4.39 -3.75 25.19
N LEU A 293 -5.21 -4.62 24.60
CA LEU A 293 -5.07 -6.06 24.82
C LEU A 293 -3.75 -6.62 24.28
N PRO A 294 -3.24 -6.25 23.10
CA PRO A 294 -1.91 -6.67 22.67
C PRO A 294 -0.79 -6.20 23.59
N LEU A 295 -0.88 -4.96 24.10
CA LEU A 295 0.09 -4.41 25.06
C LEU A 295 0.07 -5.20 26.36
N LEU A 296 -1.12 -5.52 26.90
CA LEU A 296 -1.28 -6.33 28.09
C LEU A 296 -0.67 -7.73 27.91
N LEU A 297 -0.99 -8.40 26.81
CA LEU A 297 -0.45 -9.74 26.51
C LEU A 297 1.08 -9.71 26.37
N ALA A 298 1.62 -8.70 25.67
CA ALA A 298 3.07 -8.54 25.54
C ALA A 298 3.75 -8.30 26.90
N THR A 299 3.15 -7.47 27.75
CA THR A 299 3.63 -7.21 29.10
C THR A 299 3.65 -8.48 29.94
N ILE A 300 2.59 -9.31 29.89
CA ILE A 300 2.55 -10.63 30.55
C ILE A 300 3.70 -11.51 30.04
N GLY A 301 3.92 -11.57 28.72
CA GLY A 301 4.99 -12.35 28.12
C GLY A 301 6.39 -11.94 28.57
N LEU A 302 6.61 -10.65 28.76
CA LEU A 302 7.89 -10.09 29.19
C LEU A 302 8.11 -10.24 30.71
N LEU A 303 7.09 -9.93 31.54
CA LEU A 303 7.19 -9.96 32.99
C LEU A 303 7.29 -11.38 33.57
N LEU A 304 6.53 -12.33 33.01
CA LEU A 304 6.56 -13.73 33.43
C LEU A 304 7.75 -14.53 32.85
N ARG A 305 8.67 -13.83 32.19
CA ARG A 305 9.95 -14.34 31.68
C ARG A 305 9.80 -15.61 30.84
N VAL A 306 9.28 -15.45 29.60
CA VAL A 306 9.39 -16.53 28.61
C VAL A 306 10.85 -16.96 28.50
N PRO A 307 11.18 -18.27 28.62
CA PRO A 307 12.55 -18.74 28.50
C PRO A 307 13.17 -18.37 27.14
N GLY A 308 14.45 -18.01 27.14
CA GLY A 308 15.22 -17.74 25.94
C GLY A 308 15.36 -16.24 25.60
N ARG A 309 16.18 -15.96 24.60
CA ARG A 309 16.54 -14.58 24.17
C ARG A 309 15.55 -13.99 23.18
N ARG A 310 14.80 -14.82 22.47
CA ARG A 310 13.91 -14.42 21.38
C ARG A 310 12.93 -13.31 21.79
N PRO A 311 12.21 -13.38 22.91
CA PRO A 311 11.31 -12.29 23.31
C PRO A 311 12.01 -10.95 23.50
N ILE A 312 13.22 -10.97 24.07
CA ILE A 312 14.03 -9.75 24.28
C ILE A 312 14.46 -9.18 22.93
N VAL A 313 14.87 -10.02 21.97
CA VAL A 313 15.23 -9.55 20.63
C VAL A 313 14.05 -8.93 19.92
N TYR A 314 12.85 -9.51 20.00
CA TYR A 314 11.65 -8.91 19.43
C TYR A 314 11.24 -7.60 20.12
N LEU A 315 11.48 -7.47 21.42
CA LEU A 315 11.32 -6.20 22.14
C LEU A 315 12.32 -5.14 21.61
N LEU A 316 13.59 -5.49 21.45
CA LEU A 316 14.60 -4.58 20.91
C LEU A 316 14.29 -4.14 19.49
N LEU A 317 13.82 -5.06 18.63
CA LEU A 317 13.36 -4.74 17.27
C LEU A 317 12.13 -3.83 17.27
N MET A 318 11.19 -4.04 18.20
CA MET A 318 10.04 -3.18 18.39
C MET A 318 10.47 -1.76 18.78
N VAL A 319 11.41 -1.63 19.72
CA VAL A 319 11.97 -0.34 20.15
C VAL A 319 12.73 0.33 19.00
N ALA A 320 13.52 -0.41 18.23
CA ALA A 320 14.21 0.13 17.07
C ALA A 320 13.22 0.64 16.00
N ALA A 321 12.19 -0.12 15.68
CA ALA A 321 11.14 0.31 14.75
C ALA A 321 10.37 1.54 15.25
N PHE A 322 10.06 1.59 16.55
CA PHE A 322 9.44 2.74 17.20
C PHE A 322 10.34 3.97 17.08
N GLU A 323 11.61 3.85 17.45
CA GLU A 323 12.58 4.94 17.41
C GLU A 323 12.74 5.48 15.98
N MET A 324 12.94 4.61 15.02
CA MET A 324 13.05 4.99 13.60
C MET A 324 11.76 5.63 13.06
N SER A 325 10.58 5.28 13.58
CA SER A 325 9.31 5.87 13.17
C SER A 325 9.22 7.36 13.49
N LEU A 326 9.98 7.83 14.48
CA LEU A 326 10.05 9.25 14.87
C LEU A 326 10.73 10.13 13.80
N GLY A 327 11.35 9.51 12.80
CA GLY A 327 11.99 10.19 11.68
C GLY A 327 13.09 11.15 12.14
N LEU A 328 13.07 12.39 11.68
CA LEU A 328 14.06 13.42 12.09
C LEU A 328 14.00 13.82 13.58
N ARG A 329 13.02 13.31 14.33
CA ARG A 329 12.95 13.46 15.80
C ARG A 329 13.67 12.33 16.52
N GLY A 330 14.04 11.24 15.80
CA GLY A 330 14.81 10.11 16.29
C GLY A 330 16.25 10.13 15.78
N TYR A 331 17.10 9.28 16.35
CA TYR A 331 18.52 9.17 15.97
C TYR A 331 18.72 8.21 14.80
N GLY A 332 18.02 7.08 14.78
CA GLY A 332 18.23 5.99 13.82
C GLY A 332 17.95 6.44 12.39
N TYR A 333 16.76 7.01 12.12
CA TYR A 333 16.47 7.53 10.78
C TYR A 333 17.40 8.69 10.40
N THR A 334 17.67 9.61 11.31
CA THR A 334 18.58 10.75 11.04
C THR A 334 19.96 10.25 10.61
N PHE A 335 20.52 9.27 11.33
CA PHE A 335 21.79 8.63 10.95
C PHE A 335 21.69 7.96 9.57
N LEU A 336 20.65 7.15 9.33
CA LEU A 336 20.50 6.42 8.07
C LEU A 336 20.27 7.35 6.88
N SER A 337 19.54 8.44 7.04
CA SER A 337 19.28 9.40 5.96
C SER A 337 20.52 10.15 5.50
N VAL A 338 21.51 10.34 6.40
CA VAL A 338 22.79 10.95 6.06
C VAL A 338 23.69 9.96 5.30
N HIS A 339 23.74 8.70 5.74
CA HIS A 339 24.73 7.73 5.27
C HIS A 339 24.22 6.78 4.19
N ILE A 340 22.90 6.58 4.06
CA ILE A 340 22.29 5.60 3.16
C ILE A 340 21.29 6.29 2.23
N PRO A 341 21.66 6.55 0.96
CA PRO A 341 20.87 7.38 0.04
C PRO A 341 19.39 7.01 -0.09
N PRO A 342 18.95 5.73 -0.15
CA PRO A 342 17.53 5.38 -0.24
C PRO A 342 16.63 5.96 0.87
N PHE A 343 17.21 6.25 2.06
CA PHE A 343 16.43 6.84 3.15
C PHE A 343 16.03 8.29 2.90
N ARG A 344 16.73 9.04 2.05
CA ARG A 344 16.39 10.43 1.70
C ARG A 344 15.10 10.54 0.90
N SER A 345 14.73 9.47 0.20
CA SER A 345 13.48 9.41 -0.58
C SER A 345 12.26 9.03 0.26
N LEU A 346 12.45 8.68 1.54
CA LEU A 346 11.35 8.30 2.44
C LEU A 346 10.80 9.52 3.17
N ARG A 347 9.49 9.77 3.05
CA ARG A 347 8.81 10.84 3.80
C ARG A 347 7.99 10.32 4.99
N ALA A 348 7.33 9.17 4.85
CA ALA A 348 6.34 8.67 5.79
C ALA A 348 6.93 7.62 6.75
N LEU A 349 7.77 8.07 7.69
CA LEU A 349 8.41 7.17 8.67
C LEU A 349 7.41 6.61 9.68
N GLY A 350 6.24 7.26 9.87
CA GLY A 350 5.13 6.72 10.66
C GLY A 350 4.71 5.31 10.22
N ARG A 351 4.93 4.96 8.95
CA ARG A 351 4.66 3.62 8.39
C ARG A 351 5.46 2.49 9.04
N LEU A 352 6.56 2.79 9.74
CA LEU A 352 7.24 1.82 10.63
C LEU A 352 6.34 1.31 11.76
N GLY A 353 5.23 1.99 12.05
CA GLY A 353 4.22 1.52 13.00
C GLY A 353 3.70 0.11 12.73
N ILE A 354 3.71 -0.36 11.46
CA ILE A 354 3.34 -1.75 11.15
C ILE A 354 4.37 -2.76 11.65
N PHE A 355 5.67 -2.41 11.64
CA PHE A 355 6.72 -3.26 12.21
C PHE A 355 6.68 -3.25 13.73
N VAL A 356 6.36 -2.11 14.36
CA VAL A 356 6.06 -2.05 15.79
C VAL A 356 4.91 -3.00 16.13
N ALA A 357 3.81 -2.96 15.36
CA ALA A 357 2.68 -3.86 15.53
C ALA A 357 3.04 -5.34 15.27
N MET A 358 3.90 -5.62 14.29
CA MET A 358 4.38 -6.97 14.00
C MET A 358 5.16 -7.56 15.18
N PHE A 359 6.10 -6.82 15.72
CA PHE A 359 6.90 -7.27 16.85
C PHE A 359 6.07 -7.35 18.16
N LEU A 360 5.15 -6.42 18.34
CA LEU A 360 4.17 -6.48 19.43
C LEU A 360 3.29 -7.73 19.33
N ALA A 361 2.85 -8.10 18.13
CA ALA A 361 2.06 -9.31 17.91
C ALA A 361 2.84 -10.59 18.25
N VAL A 362 4.16 -10.64 17.98
CA VAL A 362 5.03 -11.73 18.44
C VAL A 362 5.06 -11.79 19.97
N LEU A 363 5.27 -10.65 20.62
CA LEU A 363 5.32 -10.57 22.10
C LEU A 363 3.97 -10.93 22.72
N ALA A 364 2.86 -10.46 22.15
CA ALA A 364 1.51 -10.85 22.58
C ALA A 364 1.26 -12.36 22.42
N GLY A 365 1.78 -12.96 21.34
CA GLY A 365 1.75 -14.40 21.15
C GLY A 365 2.51 -15.17 22.22
N TYR A 366 3.68 -14.69 22.65
CA TYR A 366 4.40 -15.26 23.79
C TYR A 366 3.58 -15.15 25.08
N GLY A 367 2.99 -13.97 25.37
CA GLY A 367 2.14 -13.79 26.54
C GLY A 367 0.93 -14.72 26.55
N TYR A 368 0.23 -14.83 25.41
CA TYR A 368 -0.85 -15.80 25.27
C TYR A 368 -0.37 -17.24 25.50
N SER A 369 0.79 -17.63 24.96
CA SER A 369 1.31 -19.00 25.12
C SER A 369 1.57 -19.38 26.57
N LEU A 370 2.01 -18.42 27.40
CA LEU A 370 2.16 -18.61 28.84
C LEU A 370 0.81 -18.82 29.53
N LEU A 371 -0.18 -17.97 29.23
CA LEU A 371 -1.54 -18.10 29.77
C LEU A 371 -2.20 -19.42 29.39
N ALA A 372 -1.86 -19.97 28.22
CA ALA A 372 -2.38 -21.24 27.74
C ALA A 372 -1.59 -22.46 28.25
N SER A 373 -0.40 -22.27 28.81
CA SER A 373 0.47 -23.35 29.26
C SER A 373 -0.17 -24.19 30.39
N GLY A 374 0.03 -25.50 30.38
CA GLY A 374 -0.53 -26.43 31.34
C GLY A 374 -2.04 -26.64 31.30
N ARG A 375 -2.77 -25.93 30.42
CA ARG A 375 -4.23 -26.02 30.31
C ARG A 375 -4.67 -27.11 29.32
N SER A 376 -5.87 -27.66 29.53
CA SER A 376 -6.46 -28.62 28.61
C SER A 376 -6.69 -28.01 27.22
N ARG A 377 -6.82 -28.87 26.22
CA ARG A 377 -7.05 -28.43 24.83
C ARG A 377 -8.32 -27.55 24.70
N ALA A 378 -9.39 -27.92 25.39
CA ALA A 378 -10.65 -27.19 25.41
C ALA A 378 -10.48 -25.79 26.03
N VAL A 379 -9.80 -25.68 27.18
CA VAL A 379 -9.54 -24.39 27.84
C VAL A 379 -8.64 -23.50 26.99
N ARG A 380 -7.61 -24.05 26.33
CA ARG A 380 -6.76 -23.28 25.40
C ARG A 380 -7.57 -22.74 24.22
N ALA A 381 -8.46 -23.54 23.63
CA ALA A 381 -9.31 -23.12 22.53
C ALA A 381 -10.31 -22.02 22.98
N ALA A 382 -10.95 -22.20 24.14
CA ALA A 382 -11.87 -21.21 24.72
C ALA A 382 -11.15 -19.88 25.01
N LEU A 383 -9.95 -19.93 25.60
CA LEU A 383 -9.13 -18.76 25.87
C LEU A 383 -8.72 -18.05 24.55
N ALA A 384 -8.32 -18.80 23.50
CA ALA A 384 -8.02 -18.22 22.21
C ALA A 384 -9.24 -17.54 21.61
N GLY A 385 -10.40 -18.18 21.66
CA GLY A 385 -11.68 -17.61 21.21
C GLY A 385 -12.03 -16.31 21.94
N ALA A 386 -11.91 -16.30 23.28
CA ALA A 386 -12.18 -15.12 24.09
C ALA A 386 -11.23 -13.95 23.75
N VAL A 387 -9.91 -14.21 23.69
CA VAL A 387 -8.92 -13.20 23.31
C VAL A 387 -9.18 -12.67 21.90
N VAL A 388 -9.48 -13.54 20.93
CA VAL A 388 -9.81 -13.11 19.56
C VAL A 388 -11.07 -12.26 19.54
N LEU A 389 -12.13 -12.65 20.25
CA LEU A 389 -13.38 -11.86 20.30
C LEU A 389 -13.14 -10.45 20.89
N ILE A 390 -12.34 -10.35 21.96
CA ILE A 390 -11.99 -9.06 22.56
C ILE A 390 -11.16 -8.22 21.57
N LEU A 391 -10.17 -8.81 20.87
CA LEU A 391 -9.38 -8.12 19.84
C LEU A 391 -10.25 -7.62 18.69
N LEU A 392 -11.16 -8.45 18.19
CA LEU A 392 -12.07 -8.04 17.11
C LEU A 392 -12.98 -6.90 17.56
N ALA A 393 -13.48 -6.95 18.79
CA ALA A 393 -14.25 -5.87 19.38
C ALA A 393 -13.40 -4.60 19.54
N GLU A 394 -12.17 -4.71 20.08
CA GLU A 394 -11.26 -3.59 20.27
C GLU A 394 -10.88 -2.91 18.93
N TYR A 395 -10.69 -3.71 17.86
CA TYR A 395 -10.20 -3.24 16.56
C TYR A 395 -11.32 -2.86 15.59
N ARG A 396 -12.57 -3.08 15.95
CA ARG A 396 -13.70 -2.78 15.07
C ARG A 396 -13.68 -1.32 14.62
N THR A 397 -13.57 -1.13 13.32
CA THR A 397 -13.51 0.19 12.67
C THR A 397 -14.59 0.28 11.61
N ARG A 398 -15.28 1.42 11.54
CA ARG A 398 -16.28 1.68 10.51
C ARG A 398 -15.56 2.01 9.20
N LEU A 399 -15.91 1.28 8.15
CA LEU A 399 -15.45 1.53 6.78
C LEU A 399 -16.61 2.12 5.96
N PRO A 400 -16.54 3.40 5.57
CA PRO A 400 -17.48 3.95 4.60
C PRO A 400 -17.22 3.33 3.22
N LEU A 401 -18.30 3.02 2.48
CA LEU A 401 -18.18 2.40 1.15
C LEU A 401 -19.00 3.21 0.14
N VAL A 402 -18.35 3.56 -0.97
CA VAL A 402 -18.97 4.24 -2.12
C VAL A 402 -18.88 3.38 -3.38
N PRO A 403 -19.79 3.55 -4.36
CA PRO A 403 -19.71 2.85 -5.63
C PRO A 403 -18.54 3.38 -6.48
N TYR A 404 -17.96 2.47 -7.28
CA TYR A 404 -16.94 2.78 -8.28
C TYR A 404 -17.36 2.24 -9.65
N PRO A 405 -17.04 2.93 -10.76
CA PRO A 405 -17.37 2.48 -12.09
C PRO A 405 -16.57 1.23 -12.48
N ASN A 406 -17.24 0.29 -13.15
CA ASN A 406 -16.63 -0.96 -13.65
C ASN A 406 -16.72 -1.11 -15.16
N ALA A 407 -17.45 -0.24 -15.82
CA ALA A 407 -17.64 -0.24 -17.27
C ALA A 407 -17.28 1.13 -17.84
N ALA A 408 -16.82 1.15 -19.09
CA ALA A 408 -16.52 2.38 -19.77
C ALA A 408 -17.76 3.28 -19.89
N PRO A 409 -17.77 4.51 -19.36
CA PRO A 409 -18.76 5.51 -19.70
C PRO A 409 -18.84 5.76 -21.23
N PRO A 410 -19.97 6.30 -21.74
CA PRO A 410 -20.16 6.53 -23.18
C PRO A 410 -19.03 7.32 -23.84
N VAL A 411 -18.52 8.33 -23.16
CA VAL A 411 -17.42 9.19 -23.63
C VAL A 411 -16.15 8.39 -23.92
N TYR A 412 -15.76 7.47 -23.05
CA TYR A 412 -14.54 6.66 -23.21
C TYR A 412 -14.73 5.53 -24.22
N ARG A 413 -15.95 5.00 -24.36
CA ARG A 413 -16.29 4.07 -25.45
C ARG A 413 -16.15 4.75 -26.82
N PHE A 414 -16.64 5.97 -26.94
CA PHE A 414 -16.45 6.76 -28.16
C PHE A 414 -14.97 7.04 -28.42
N LEU A 415 -14.22 7.49 -27.41
CA LEU A 415 -12.79 7.78 -27.55
C LEU A 415 -12.00 6.56 -28.02
N ALA A 416 -12.31 5.37 -27.52
CA ALA A 416 -11.67 4.12 -27.91
C ALA A 416 -11.84 3.78 -29.40
N THR A 417 -12.85 4.33 -30.08
CA THR A 417 -13.05 4.16 -31.54
C THR A 417 -12.27 5.17 -32.38
N GLN A 418 -11.66 6.18 -31.74
CA GLN A 418 -10.94 7.23 -32.44
C GLN A 418 -9.49 6.82 -32.75
N PRO A 419 -8.84 7.44 -33.76
CA PRO A 419 -7.42 7.25 -33.97
C PRO A 419 -6.60 7.64 -32.74
N ARG A 420 -5.61 6.80 -32.36
CA ARG A 420 -4.78 7.02 -31.16
C ARG A 420 -4.19 8.43 -31.13
N GLY A 421 -4.24 9.10 -29.98
CA GLY A 421 -3.72 10.45 -29.75
C GLY A 421 -3.56 10.74 -28.28
N ILE A 422 -2.85 11.83 -27.96
CA ILE A 422 -2.69 12.29 -26.58
C ILE A 422 -3.99 12.96 -26.14
N VAL A 423 -4.41 12.69 -24.91
CA VAL A 423 -5.66 13.18 -24.30
C VAL A 423 -5.34 14.10 -23.13
N ALA A 424 -6.08 15.19 -23.03
CA ALA A 424 -6.15 16.03 -21.82
C ALA A 424 -7.59 16.03 -21.30
N GLU A 425 -7.74 15.80 -19.99
CA GLU A 425 -9.06 15.78 -19.33
C GLU A 425 -9.20 16.97 -18.36
N PHE A 426 -10.37 17.58 -18.36
CA PHE A 426 -10.70 18.76 -17.57
C PHE A 426 -11.91 18.53 -16.65
N PRO A 427 -11.88 19.14 -15.43
CA PRO A 427 -10.94 20.15 -14.95
C PRO A 427 -9.57 19.58 -14.59
N VAL A 428 -8.50 20.33 -14.91
CA VAL A 428 -7.20 20.07 -14.30
C VAL A 428 -7.18 20.60 -12.86
N PRO A 429 -6.46 19.96 -11.93
CA PRO A 429 -6.32 20.48 -10.57
C PRO A 429 -5.53 21.80 -10.56
N GLN A 430 -5.70 22.60 -9.53
CA GLN A 430 -4.76 23.68 -9.23
C GLN A 430 -3.55 23.10 -8.49
N PRO A 431 -2.35 23.71 -8.59
CA PRO A 431 -1.16 23.21 -7.90
C PRO A 431 -1.32 23.04 -6.39
N ASP A 432 -2.16 23.85 -5.75
CA ASP A 432 -2.47 23.83 -4.31
C ASP A 432 -3.63 22.90 -3.95
N THR A 433 -4.42 22.44 -4.93
CA THR A 433 -5.57 21.56 -4.74
C THR A 433 -5.37 20.15 -5.32
N LEU A 434 -4.11 19.77 -5.59
CA LEU A 434 -3.80 18.40 -6.02
C LEU A 434 -4.38 17.36 -5.03
N PRO A 435 -4.87 16.23 -5.53
CA PRO A 435 -4.79 15.72 -6.90
C PRO A 435 -5.99 16.05 -7.82
N GLY A 436 -7.00 16.77 -7.38
CA GLY A 436 -8.24 16.96 -8.14
C GLY A 436 -8.88 15.61 -8.54
N HIS A 437 -9.19 15.43 -9.84
CA HIS A 437 -9.80 14.23 -10.39
C HIS A 437 -8.81 13.33 -11.17
N ASP A 438 -7.53 13.64 -11.15
CA ASP A 438 -6.53 12.96 -11.97
C ASP A 438 -6.43 11.44 -11.76
N ALA A 439 -6.70 10.95 -10.52
CA ALA A 439 -6.72 9.51 -10.27
C ALA A 439 -7.91 8.80 -10.95
N GLU A 440 -9.06 9.47 -11.01
CA GLU A 440 -10.24 8.99 -11.75
C GLU A 440 -9.93 8.96 -13.24
N PHE A 441 -9.38 10.04 -13.81
CA PHE A 441 -9.01 10.11 -15.22
C PHE A 441 -7.95 9.05 -15.59
N ALA A 442 -6.95 8.84 -14.73
CA ALA A 442 -5.99 7.75 -14.91
C ALA A 442 -6.69 6.38 -14.98
N TYR A 443 -7.65 6.10 -14.07
CA TYR A 443 -8.40 4.85 -14.12
C TYR A 443 -9.27 4.75 -15.39
N MET A 444 -9.97 5.82 -15.77
CA MET A 444 -10.80 5.84 -16.97
C MET A 444 -9.98 5.62 -18.25
N SER A 445 -8.72 6.02 -18.27
CA SER A 445 -7.82 5.76 -19.39
C SER A 445 -7.60 4.27 -19.69
N THR A 446 -7.87 3.38 -18.74
CA THR A 446 -7.80 1.92 -18.92
C THR A 446 -8.79 1.39 -19.96
N PHE A 447 -9.81 2.17 -20.30
CA PHE A 447 -10.81 1.79 -21.29
C PHE A 447 -10.41 2.12 -22.74
N HIS A 448 -9.34 2.90 -22.96
CA HIS A 448 -8.84 3.25 -24.30
C HIS A 448 -7.31 3.19 -24.44
N TRP A 449 -6.56 3.23 -23.35
CA TRP A 449 -5.08 3.18 -23.29
C TRP A 449 -4.37 4.27 -24.10
N PHE A 450 -5.00 5.42 -24.36
CA PHE A 450 -4.33 6.56 -24.97
C PHE A 450 -3.42 7.24 -23.93
N PRO A 451 -2.30 7.85 -24.37
CA PRO A 451 -1.46 8.65 -23.49
C PRO A 451 -2.28 9.83 -22.92
N LEU A 452 -2.14 10.05 -21.62
CA LEU A 452 -2.88 11.08 -20.88
C LEU A 452 -1.91 12.14 -20.36
N VAL A 453 -2.23 13.41 -20.54
CA VAL A 453 -1.47 14.54 -19.99
C VAL A 453 -1.63 14.57 -18.47
N ASN A 454 -2.84 14.29 -17.99
CA ASN A 454 -3.17 14.17 -16.59
C ASN A 454 -2.41 13.02 -15.93
N GLY A 455 -2.28 13.10 -14.61
CA GLY A 455 -1.66 12.01 -13.87
C GLY A 455 -1.78 12.17 -12.35
N TYR A 456 -1.84 11.03 -11.69
CA TYR A 456 -1.86 10.93 -10.24
C TYR A 456 -0.72 10.03 -9.75
N SER A 457 0.00 10.47 -8.72
CA SER A 457 1.06 9.68 -8.12
C SER A 457 1.47 10.19 -6.73
N GLY A 458 2.32 9.43 -6.03
CA GLY A 458 2.91 9.86 -4.76
C GLY A 458 3.88 11.05 -4.86
N THR A 459 4.30 11.38 -6.08
CA THR A 459 5.13 12.54 -6.42
C THR A 459 4.72 13.09 -7.76
N TYR A 460 4.66 14.41 -7.88
CA TYR A 460 4.34 15.11 -9.13
C TYR A 460 5.61 15.71 -9.73
N PRO A 461 5.88 15.50 -11.04
CA PRO A 461 7.03 16.13 -11.68
C PRO A 461 6.80 17.66 -11.81
N PRO A 462 7.85 18.48 -11.65
CA PRO A 462 7.74 19.95 -11.77
C PRO A 462 7.15 20.41 -13.13
N SER A 463 7.42 19.66 -14.19
CA SER A 463 6.85 19.89 -15.54
C SER A 463 5.30 19.80 -15.53
N TYR A 464 4.74 18.83 -14.77
CA TYR A 464 3.29 18.70 -14.62
C TYR A 464 2.71 19.87 -13.82
N ILE A 465 3.36 20.27 -12.72
CA ILE A 465 2.92 21.43 -11.93
C ILE A 465 2.87 22.69 -12.80
N GLY A 466 3.93 22.96 -13.60
CA GLY A 466 3.94 24.09 -14.52
C GLY A 466 2.93 23.98 -15.69
N ARG A 467 2.56 22.75 -16.06
CA ARG A 467 1.54 22.51 -17.08
C ARG A 467 0.14 22.82 -16.57
N ILE A 468 -0.26 22.27 -15.42
CA ILE A 468 -1.60 22.52 -14.85
C ILE A 468 -1.81 24.01 -14.55
N ASP A 469 -0.76 24.73 -14.15
CA ASP A 469 -0.84 26.18 -13.95
C ASP A 469 -1.17 26.92 -15.26
N ARG A 470 -0.57 26.54 -16.40
CA ARG A 470 -0.87 27.12 -17.72
C ARG A 470 -2.24 26.69 -18.27
N LEU A 471 -2.78 25.55 -17.84
CA LEU A 471 -4.09 25.05 -18.28
C LEU A 471 -5.25 25.58 -17.42
N ARG A 472 -4.96 26.38 -16.39
CA ARG A 472 -5.93 26.89 -15.41
C ARG A 472 -7.12 27.58 -16.07
N ASP A 473 -6.87 28.46 -17.02
CA ASP A 473 -7.87 29.33 -17.62
C ASP A 473 -8.40 28.81 -18.98
N PHE A 474 -8.24 27.50 -19.22
CA PHE A 474 -8.73 26.85 -20.45
C PHE A 474 -10.21 27.21 -20.72
N PRO A 475 -10.58 27.52 -22.00
CA PRO A 475 -9.81 27.53 -23.25
C PRO A 475 -9.32 28.93 -23.63
N ASP A 476 -8.31 29.47 -22.96
CA ASP A 476 -7.63 30.69 -23.37
C ASP A 476 -6.45 30.38 -24.33
N ALA A 477 -5.86 31.41 -24.95
CA ALA A 477 -4.76 31.25 -25.90
C ALA A 477 -3.55 30.54 -25.29
N ALA A 478 -3.22 30.81 -24.05
CA ALA A 478 -2.05 30.23 -23.36
C ALA A 478 -2.24 28.73 -23.12
N SER A 479 -3.43 28.31 -22.72
CA SER A 479 -3.77 26.91 -22.52
C SER A 479 -3.85 26.12 -23.83
N ILE A 480 -4.42 26.72 -24.88
CA ILE A 480 -4.45 26.12 -26.22
C ILE A 480 -3.03 25.92 -26.75
N ASP A 481 -2.16 26.93 -26.63
CA ASP A 481 -0.76 26.81 -27.05
C ASP A 481 0.01 25.75 -26.20
N GLN A 482 -0.32 25.60 -24.92
CA GLN A 482 0.26 24.53 -24.11
C GLN A 482 -0.19 23.15 -24.59
N LEU A 483 -1.48 22.96 -24.89
CA LEU A 483 -2.01 21.71 -25.42
C LEU A 483 -1.38 21.35 -26.77
N ARG A 484 -1.13 22.35 -27.63
CA ARG A 484 -0.42 22.15 -28.92
C ARG A 484 1.04 21.73 -28.72
N ARG A 485 1.76 22.37 -27.79
CA ARG A 485 3.14 21.97 -27.44
C ARG A 485 3.22 20.54 -26.94
N ASP A 486 2.22 20.11 -26.17
CA ASP A 486 2.12 18.74 -25.66
C ASP A 486 1.56 17.76 -26.71
N ALA A 487 1.33 18.20 -27.96
CA ALA A 487 0.76 17.41 -29.05
C ALA A 487 -0.58 16.74 -28.69
N VAL A 488 -1.37 17.39 -27.84
CA VAL A 488 -2.71 16.92 -27.45
C VAL A 488 -3.60 16.89 -28.68
N ARG A 489 -4.25 15.74 -28.89
CA ARG A 489 -5.20 15.54 -29.97
C ARG A 489 -6.63 15.68 -29.51
N TYR A 490 -6.93 15.17 -28.32
CA TYR A 490 -8.27 15.16 -27.76
C TYR A 490 -8.32 15.88 -26.42
N VAL A 491 -9.37 16.65 -26.24
CA VAL A 491 -9.69 17.29 -24.98
C VAL A 491 -11.06 16.78 -24.53
N ILE A 492 -11.15 16.29 -23.30
CA ILE A 492 -12.41 15.88 -22.69
C ILE A 492 -12.72 16.84 -21.54
N VAL A 493 -13.94 17.37 -21.51
CA VAL A 493 -14.40 18.27 -20.45
C VAL A 493 -15.61 17.67 -19.77
N HIS A 494 -15.52 17.47 -18.44
CA HIS A 494 -16.53 16.80 -17.62
C HIS A 494 -17.35 17.81 -16.83
N SER A 495 -18.61 18.05 -17.22
CA SER A 495 -19.47 19.06 -16.59
C SER A 495 -19.73 18.80 -15.10
N TYR A 496 -19.77 17.54 -14.70
CA TYR A 496 -20.11 17.13 -13.31
C TYR A 496 -19.02 17.43 -12.28
N HIS A 497 -17.84 17.87 -12.75
CA HIS A 497 -16.76 18.34 -11.90
C HIS A 497 -16.72 19.87 -11.76
N TYR A 498 -17.68 20.59 -12.35
CA TYR A 498 -17.81 22.02 -12.25
C TYR A 498 -19.12 22.41 -11.56
N ASP A 499 -19.11 23.50 -10.81
CA ASP A 499 -20.33 24.13 -10.35
C ASP A 499 -21.17 24.58 -11.54
N PRO A 500 -22.52 24.46 -11.49
CA PRO A 500 -23.37 24.74 -12.65
C PRO A 500 -23.15 26.11 -13.32
N PRO A 501 -22.99 27.24 -12.58
CA PRO A 501 -22.70 28.53 -13.21
C PRO A 501 -21.34 28.57 -13.91
N VAL A 502 -20.33 27.93 -13.33
CA VAL A 502 -18.97 27.84 -13.93
C VAL A 502 -19.02 27.03 -15.21
N TRP A 503 -19.74 25.88 -15.17
CA TRP A 503 -19.94 25.06 -16.36
C TRP A 503 -20.63 25.82 -17.51
N GLN A 504 -21.70 26.59 -17.22
CA GLN A 504 -22.42 27.36 -18.25
C GLN A 504 -21.50 28.36 -18.93
N THR A 505 -20.69 29.10 -18.16
CA THR A 505 -19.71 30.06 -18.70
C THR A 505 -18.63 29.34 -19.52
N LEU A 506 -18.10 28.23 -19.00
CA LEU A 506 -17.09 27.44 -19.71
C LEU A 506 -17.64 26.85 -21.02
N ALA A 507 -18.85 26.31 -21.01
CA ALA A 507 -19.50 25.75 -22.20
C ALA A 507 -19.63 26.81 -23.32
N GLN A 508 -20.04 28.05 -22.98
CA GLN A 508 -20.10 29.15 -23.97
C GLN A 508 -18.72 29.48 -24.54
N ARG A 509 -17.67 29.49 -23.74
CA ARG A 509 -16.29 29.71 -24.18
C ARG A 509 -15.79 28.59 -25.10
N LEU A 510 -16.12 27.35 -24.77
CA LEU A 510 -15.77 26.16 -25.56
C LEU A 510 -16.45 26.19 -26.94
N ASP A 511 -17.75 26.52 -26.95
CA ASP A 511 -18.54 26.61 -28.19
C ASP A 511 -18.08 27.77 -29.11
N ALA A 512 -17.56 28.85 -28.50
CA ALA A 512 -17.02 30.00 -29.24
C ALA A 512 -15.58 29.80 -29.74
N SER A 513 -14.88 28.76 -29.27
CA SER A 513 -13.47 28.54 -29.60
C SER A 513 -13.26 28.02 -31.01
N ALA A 514 -12.52 28.78 -31.83
CA ALA A 514 -12.14 28.36 -33.18
C ALA A 514 -11.10 27.22 -33.21
N ASP A 515 -10.39 27.00 -32.10
CA ASP A 515 -9.32 26.00 -31.96
C ASP A 515 -9.83 24.61 -31.64
N LEU A 516 -11.09 24.49 -31.24
CA LEU A 516 -11.70 23.25 -30.77
C LEU A 516 -12.79 22.79 -31.74
N ILE A 517 -12.72 21.53 -32.18
CA ILE A 517 -13.77 20.89 -32.99
C ILE A 517 -14.49 19.90 -32.09
N GLN A 518 -15.74 20.15 -31.77
CA GLN A 518 -16.55 19.20 -30.99
C GLN A 518 -16.78 17.93 -31.81
N LEU A 519 -16.38 16.78 -31.23
CA LEU A 519 -16.56 15.46 -31.84
C LEU A 519 -17.81 14.74 -31.28
N GLY A 520 -18.19 15.04 -30.05
CA GLY A 520 -19.38 14.45 -29.44
C GLY A 520 -19.66 15.02 -28.07
N ARG A 521 -20.93 14.91 -27.67
CA ARG A 521 -21.44 15.25 -26.34
C ARG A 521 -22.15 14.03 -25.79
N PHE A 522 -21.77 13.62 -24.59
CA PHE A 522 -22.21 12.37 -23.96
C PHE A 522 -22.85 12.68 -22.61
N GLU A 523 -24.07 12.20 -22.41
CA GLU A 523 -24.79 12.34 -21.16
C GLU A 523 -24.81 11.00 -20.43
N ASP A 524 -24.50 11.02 -19.15
CA ASP A 524 -24.57 9.88 -18.24
C ASP A 524 -25.11 10.34 -16.88
N ALA A 525 -26.25 9.78 -16.46
CA ALA A 525 -26.86 10.00 -15.15
C ALA A 525 -26.89 11.47 -14.65
N ASN A 526 -27.26 12.43 -15.49
CA ASN A 526 -27.29 13.89 -15.26
C ASN A 526 -25.92 14.63 -15.40
N ALA A 527 -24.92 13.99 -15.91
CA ALA A 527 -23.61 14.59 -16.18
C ALA A 527 -23.34 14.62 -17.68
N THR A 528 -22.69 15.68 -18.15
CA THR A 528 -22.27 15.82 -19.55
C THR A 528 -20.75 15.76 -19.63
N ALA A 529 -20.24 14.93 -20.55
CA ALA A 529 -18.86 14.96 -20.99
C ALA A 529 -18.80 15.33 -22.47
N VAL A 530 -17.94 16.28 -22.83
CA VAL A 530 -17.79 16.74 -24.21
C VAL A 530 -16.38 16.45 -24.69
N VAL A 531 -16.27 15.85 -25.87
CA VAL A 531 -14.99 15.54 -26.52
C VAL A 531 -14.73 16.54 -27.64
N TYR A 532 -13.58 17.16 -27.57
CA TYR A 532 -13.08 18.05 -28.61
C TYR A 532 -11.82 17.47 -29.27
N ARG A 533 -11.62 17.78 -30.54
CA ARG A 533 -10.34 17.63 -31.23
C ARG A 533 -9.69 19.01 -31.33
N LEU A 534 -8.42 19.09 -30.93
CA LEU A 534 -7.62 20.29 -31.09
C LEU A 534 -7.23 20.44 -32.58
N ARG A 535 -7.34 21.65 -33.11
CA ARG A 535 -6.94 22.00 -34.51
C ARG A 535 -5.45 22.16 -34.65
#